data_7f0e9ae6b9fad3b15b1b3457bc426781
#
_entry.id   7f0e9ae6b9fad3b15b1b3457bc426781
#
_cell.length_a   1.000
_cell.length_b   1.000
_cell.length_c   1.000
_cell.angle_alpha   90.00
_cell.angle_beta   90.00
_cell.angle_gamma   90.00
#
_symmetry.space_group_name_H-M   'P 1'
#
loop_
_entity.id
_entity.type
_entity.pdbx_description
1 polymer ?
#
loop_
_entity_poly.entity_id
_entity_poly.type
_entity_poly.pdbx_seq_one_letter_code
_entity_poly.pdbx_strand_id
1 'polypeptide(L)'
;SWLALMVPYSFLFFLIDSLVLWRVVNWYNAEVRYVDILPIRGSSYILSILNEQVGKGAMALYLNRRNGVPGWEVGSSMLFIMFCEFYYLLTWASVGYALQGDSLPDVFSVIPKVAVGAALVFIVFRLFFRGTLFPNSTVRDKPVFHAFRQARTWHFGMIILLRSPALLSAVWVYTVALSYFGVEVGNMQMLGYLPIIFFGAATPGPMRTVAITLWVVLFPGYEGQMTAFGFVQHNFFIFFNAAIGLVFLNRANRELFGQSEQQSGSEA
;
A
#
# COMPACT_ATOMS: atom_id res chain seq x y z
N SER A 1 -2.75 -27.15 -3.35
CA SER A 1 -2.73 -25.99 -4.27
C SER A 1 -2.16 -24.77 -3.53
N TRP A 2 -1.14 -24.13 -4.07
CA TRP A 2 -0.53 -22.92 -3.50
C TRP A 2 -1.54 -21.77 -3.36
N LEU A 3 -2.61 -21.74 -4.19
CA LEU A 3 -3.70 -20.77 -4.06
C LEU A 3 -4.39 -20.79 -2.69
N ALA A 4 -4.40 -21.96 -2.02
CA ALA A 4 -4.93 -22.04 -0.66
C ALA A 4 -4.12 -21.20 0.35
N LEU A 5 -2.81 -21.01 0.12
CA LEU A 5 -1.97 -20.12 0.93
C LEU A 5 -2.23 -18.66 0.64
N MET A 6 -2.65 -18.33 -0.58
CA MET A 6 -2.97 -16.96 -0.97
C MET A 6 -4.19 -16.40 -0.23
N VAL A 7 -5.14 -17.26 0.17
CA VAL A 7 -6.36 -16.82 0.89
C VAL A 7 -6.00 -16.22 2.25
N PRO A 8 -5.35 -16.93 3.20
CA PRO A 8 -5.00 -16.36 4.49
C PRO A 8 -4.01 -15.21 4.36
N TYR A 9 -3.08 -15.26 3.39
CA TYR A 9 -2.17 -14.15 3.11
C TYR A 9 -2.91 -12.89 2.67
N SER A 10 -3.84 -13.00 1.71
CA SER A 10 -4.60 -11.84 1.23
C SER A 10 -5.50 -11.26 2.33
N PHE A 11 -6.03 -12.10 3.21
CA PHE A 11 -6.79 -11.64 4.37
C PHE A 11 -5.89 -10.91 5.38
N LEU A 12 -4.71 -11.46 5.69
CA LEU A 12 -3.72 -10.81 6.54
C LEU A 12 -3.30 -9.44 5.95
N PHE A 13 -3.05 -9.40 4.64
CA PHE A 13 -2.73 -8.15 3.95
C PHE A 13 -3.85 -7.12 4.12
N PHE A 14 -5.12 -7.50 3.92
CA PHE A 14 -6.27 -6.63 4.14
C PHE A 14 -6.34 -6.07 5.56
N LEU A 15 -6.11 -6.92 6.57
CA LEU A 15 -6.12 -6.49 7.97
C LEU A 15 -4.99 -5.50 8.26
N ILE A 16 -3.77 -5.79 7.80
CA ILE A 16 -2.61 -4.91 8.00
C ILE A 16 -2.80 -3.57 7.28
N ASP A 17 -3.27 -3.60 6.05
CA ASP A 17 -3.51 -2.39 5.26
C ASP A 17 -4.62 -1.52 5.89
N SER A 18 -5.68 -2.16 6.41
CA SER A 18 -6.71 -1.49 7.20
C SER A 18 -6.16 -0.93 8.52
N LEU A 19 -5.21 -1.62 9.17
CA LEU A 19 -4.55 -1.17 10.40
C LEU A 19 -3.71 0.08 10.16
N VAL A 20 -2.98 0.12 9.05
CA VAL A 20 -2.21 1.31 8.63
C VAL A 20 -3.14 2.48 8.38
N LEU A 21 -4.22 2.27 7.62
CA LEU A 21 -5.22 3.30 7.36
C LEU A 21 -5.83 3.81 8.67
N TRP A 22 -6.24 2.91 9.56
CA TRP A 22 -6.80 3.26 10.86
C TRP A 22 -5.85 4.13 11.69
N ARG A 23 -4.58 3.76 11.76
CA ARG A 23 -3.58 4.53 12.51
C ARG A 23 -3.40 5.93 11.94
N VAL A 24 -3.29 6.05 10.63
CA VAL A 24 -3.06 7.34 9.96
C VAL A 24 -4.29 8.25 10.12
N VAL A 25 -5.50 7.71 9.96
CA VAL A 25 -6.74 8.48 10.17
C VAL A 25 -6.84 8.98 11.62
N ASN A 26 -6.53 8.14 12.60
CA ASN A 26 -6.54 8.53 14.01
C ASN A 26 -5.43 9.53 14.38
N TRP A 27 -4.32 9.54 13.66
CA TRP A 27 -3.26 10.52 13.91
C TRP A 27 -3.56 11.90 13.36
N TYR A 28 -4.29 11.98 12.24
CA TYR A 28 -4.34 13.23 11.47
C TYR A 28 -5.74 13.72 11.13
N ASN A 29 -6.76 12.89 11.24
CA ASN A 29 -8.09 13.23 10.74
C ASN A 29 -9.18 13.17 11.83
N ALA A 30 -9.53 11.98 12.32
CA ALA A 30 -10.62 11.79 13.29
C ALA A 30 -10.42 10.52 14.09
N GLU A 31 -10.89 10.51 15.32
CA GLU A 31 -10.94 9.31 16.15
C GLU A 31 -12.00 8.35 15.64
N VAL A 32 -11.55 7.20 15.13
CA VAL A 32 -12.40 6.13 14.61
C VAL A 32 -11.97 4.78 15.18
N ARG A 33 -12.89 3.85 15.34
CA ARG A 33 -12.54 2.48 15.75
C ARG A 33 -12.00 1.70 14.57
N TYR A 34 -11.10 0.74 14.82
CA TYR A 34 -10.54 -0.11 13.78
C TYR A 34 -11.62 -0.84 12.95
N VAL A 35 -12.64 -1.36 13.64
CA VAL A 35 -13.76 -2.08 12.97
C VAL A 35 -14.58 -1.21 12.02
N ASP A 36 -14.53 0.10 12.19
CA ASP A 36 -15.24 1.05 11.32
C ASP A 36 -14.43 1.40 10.07
N ILE A 37 -13.12 1.14 10.08
CA ILE A 37 -12.24 1.29 8.91
C ILE A 37 -12.37 0.10 7.95
N LEU A 38 -12.67 -1.11 8.44
CA LEU A 38 -12.77 -2.31 7.60
C LEU A 38 -13.76 -2.15 6.42
N PRO A 39 -15.01 -1.66 6.62
CA PRO A 39 -15.92 -1.40 5.52
C PRO A 39 -15.40 -0.36 4.52
N ILE A 40 -14.77 0.70 5.03
CA ILE A 40 -14.18 1.77 4.20
C ILE A 40 -13.11 1.20 3.29
N ARG A 41 -12.17 0.44 3.87
CA ARG A 41 -11.06 -0.15 3.12
C ARG A 41 -11.56 -1.27 2.20
N GLY A 42 -12.42 -2.15 2.69
CA GLY A 42 -12.99 -3.24 1.90
C GLY A 42 -13.74 -2.73 0.67
N SER A 43 -14.68 -1.80 0.84
CA SER A 43 -15.44 -1.24 -0.30
C SER A 43 -14.55 -0.49 -1.30
N SER A 44 -13.48 0.18 -0.84
CA SER A 44 -12.54 0.86 -1.73
C SER A 44 -11.79 -0.09 -2.67
N TYR A 45 -11.65 -1.36 -2.32
CA TYR A 45 -11.01 -2.36 -3.17
C TYR A 45 -11.76 -2.63 -4.47
N ILE A 46 -13.09 -2.51 -4.48
CA ILE A 46 -13.90 -2.62 -5.71
C ILE A 46 -13.48 -1.53 -6.70
N LEU A 47 -13.34 -0.31 -6.22
CA LEU A 47 -12.91 0.81 -7.06
C LEU A 47 -11.43 0.72 -7.43
N SER A 48 -10.62 0.08 -6.61
CA SER A 48 -9.20 -0.18 -6.89
C SER A 48 -8.99 -1.19 -8.03
N ILE A 49 -10.01 -1.96 -8.43
CA ILE A 49 -9.96 -2.80 -9.64
C ILE A 49 -9.75 -1.93 -10.87
N LEU A 50 -10.42 -0.79 -10.94
CA LEU A 50 -10.29 0.16 -12.04
C LEU A 50 -8.95 0.90 -11.95
N ASN A 51 -8.66 1.46 -10.80
CA ASN A 51 -7.42 2.15 -10.50
C ASN A 51 -7.26 2.31 -8.98
N GLU A 52 -6.08 2.04 -8.46
CA GLU A 52 -5.78 2.16 -7.02
C GLU A 52 -5.98 3.60 -6.51
N GLN A 53 -5.70 4.60 -7.33
CA GLN A 53 -5.89 6.01 -6.96
C GLN A 53 -7.37 6.37 -6.82
N VAL A 54 -8.24 5.78 -7.64
CA VAL A 54 -9.71 5.94 -7.51
C VAL A 54 -10.18 5.34 -6.20
N GLY A 55 -9.67 4.17 -5.80
CA GLY A 55 -9.97 3.57 -4.49
C GLY A 55 -9.55 4.47 -3.32
N LYS A 56 -8.37 5.10 -3.39
CA LYS A 56 -7.89 6.06 -2.36
C LYS A 56 -8.76 7.33 -2.33
N GLY A 57 -9.19 7.84 -3.47
CA GLY A 57 -10.12 8.96 -3.55
C GLY A 57 -11.49 8.66 -2.92
N ALA A 58 -12.00 7.45 -3.14
CA ALA A 58 -13.26 6.99 -2.52
C ALA A 58 -13.15 6.91 -0.99
N MET A 59 -12.02 6.47 -0.45
CA MET A 59 -11.79 6.50 1.00
C MET A 59 -11.84 7.93 1.56
N ALA A 60 -11.25 8.89 0.84
CA ALA A 60 -11.29 10.30 1.24
C ALA A 60 -12.72 10.83 1.27
N LEU A 61 -13.50 10.53 0.24
CA LEU A 61 -14.91 10.91 0.17
C LEU A 61 -15.74 10.28 1.29
N TYR A 62 -15.50 9.02 1.58
CA TYR A 62 -16.21 8.29 2.64
C TYR A 62 -15.96 8.92 4.02
N LEU A 63 -14.70 9.15 4.37
CA LEU A 63 -14.32 9.78 5.64
C LEU A 63 -14.83 11.22 5.75
N ASN A 64 -14.84 11.96 4.64
CA ASN A 64 -15.43 13.30 4.60
C ASN A 64 -16.91 13.26 4.95
N ARG A 65 -17.70 12.39 4.29
CA ARG A 65 -19.14 12.29 4.53
C ARG A 65 -19.49 11.77 5.92
N ARG A 66 -18.74 10.78 6.41
CA ARG A 66 -19.04 10.14 7.69
C ARG A 66 -18.61 10.96 8.89
N ASN A 67 -17.42 11.55 8.85
CA ASN A 67 -16.77 12.20 9.98
C ASN A 67 -16.66 13.71 9.84
N GLY A 68 -17.15 14.31 8.74
CA GLY A 68 -17.05 15.74 8.49
C GLY A 68 -15.62 16.23 8.25
N VAL A 69 -14.65 15.33 8.07
CA VAL A 69 -13.25 15.70 7.86
C VAL A 69 -13.08 16.31 6.48
N PRO A 70 -12.40 17.47 6.35
CA PRO A 70 -12.16 18.06 5.04
C PRO A 70 -11.47 17.09 4.08
N GLY A 71 -11.99 16.90 2.88
CA GLY A 71 -11.48 15.91 1.93
C GLY A 71 -9.99 16.07 1.59
N TRP A 72 -9.47 17.31 1.62
CA TRP A 72 -8.05 17.58 1.42
C TRP A 72 -7.15 17.09 2.54
N GLU A 73 -7.64 17.07 3.78
CA GLU A 73 -6.89 16.54 4.92
C GLU A 73 -6.82 15.02 4.84
N VAL A 74 -7.93 14.37 4.47
CA VAL A 74 -7.93 12.92 4.23
C VAL A 74 -7.03 12.58 3.03
N GLY A 75 -7.10 13.37 1.95
CA GLY A 75 -6.20 13.25 0.81
C GLY A 75 -4.72 13.36 1.21
N SER A 76 -4.40 14.28 2.12
CA SER A 76 -3.06 14.40 2.71
C SER A 76 -2.63 13.14 3.45
N SER A 77 -3.54 12.51 4.18
CA SER A 77 -3.28 11.23 4.89
C SER A 77 -3.03 10.08 3.91
N MET A 78 -3.76 10.05 2.79
CA MET A 78 -3.49 9.05 1.73
C MET A 78 -2.12 9.27 1.08
N LEU A 79 -1.74 10.52 0.80
CA LEU A 79 -0.40 10.84 0.28
C LEU A 79 0.69 10.46 1.30
N PHE A 80 0.44 10.66 2.59
CA PHE A 80 1.36 10.24 3.65
C PHE A 80 1.55 8.71 3.65
N ILE A 81 0.47 7.93 3.52
CA ILE A 81 0.56 6.47 3.40
C ILE A 81 1.37 6.07 2.17
N MET A 82 1.12 6.68 1.01
CA MET A 82 1.88 6.40 -0.22
C MET A 82 3.37 6.72 -0.08
N PHE A 83 3.68 7.84 0.56
CA PHE A 83 5.07 8.22 0.85
C PHE A 83 5.75 7.20 1.77
N CYS A 84 5.08 6.78 2.85
CA CYS A 84 5.60 5.75 3.74
C CYS A 84 5.75 4.39 3.04
N GLU A 85 4.85 4.06 2.10
CA GLU A 85 4.92 2.83 1.31
C GLU A 85 6.16 2.79 0.41
N PHE A 86 6.51 3.92 -0.21
CA PHE A 86 7.76 4.05 -0.95
C PHE A 86 8.97 3.71 -0.06
N TYR A 87 9.09 4.36 1.10
CA TYR A 87 10.23 4.14 2.02
C TYR A 87 10.22 2.74 2.63
N TYR A 88 9.06 2.19 2.88
CA TYR A 88 8.91 0.80 3.35
C TYR A 88 9.47 -0.21 2.34
N LEU A 89 9.07 -0.11 1.07
CA LEU A 89 9.55 -1.00 0.02
C LEU A 89 11.05 -0.81 -0.22
N LEU A 90 11.53 0.44 -0.24
CA LEU A 90 12.95 0.73 -0.40
C LEU A 90 13.79 0.23 0.79
N THR A 91 13.28 0.33 2.01
CA THR A 91 13.95 -0.22 3.20
C THR A 91 14.13 -1.73 3.06
N TRP A 92 13.07 -2.47 2.71
CA TRP A 92 13.15 -3.91 2.55
C TRP A 92 13.95 -4.33 1.32
N ALA A 93 13.89 -3.59 0.21
CA ALA A 93 14.77 -3.80 -0.93
C ALA A 93 16.25 -3.65 -0.53
N SER A 94 16.56 -2.63 0.28
CA SER A 94 17.92 -2.41 0.78
C SER A 94 18.39 -3.52 1.73
N VAL A 95 17.50 -4.01 2.59
CA VAL A 95 17.80 -5.17 3.46
C VAL A 95 18.02 -6.42 2.62
N GLY A 96 17.17 -6.71 1.66
CA GLY A 96 17.33 -7.86 0.76
C GLY A 96 18.63 -7.79 -0.03
N TYR A 97 18.97 -6.62 -0.57
CA TYR A 97 20.24 -6.39 -1.26
C TYR A 97 21.46 -6.58 -0.33
N ALA A 98 21.40 -6.06 0.89
CA ALA A 98 22.51 -6.21 1.86
C ALA A 98 22.76 -7.66 2.27
N LEU A 99 21.69 -8.48 2.27
CA LEU A 99 21.78 -9.91 2.66
C LEU A 99 22.16 -10.83 1.49
N GLN A 100 21.78 -10.48 0.26
CA GLN A 100 21.85 -11.36 -0.90
C GLN A 100 22.33 -10.66 -2.19
N GLY A 101 23.02 -9.53 -2.09
CA GLY A 101 23.43 -8.72 -3.26
C GLY A 101 24.18 -9.52 -4.33
N ASP A 102 25.04 -10.44 -3.92
CA ASP A 102 25.85 -11.28 -4.82
C ASP A 102 25.01 -12.30 -5.63
N SER A 103 23.82 -12.63 -5.15
CA SER A 103 22.88 -13.57 -5.82
C SER A 103 21.78 -12.87 -6.60
N LEU A 104 21.72 -11.54 -6.54
CA LEU A 104 20.73 -10.73 -7.26
C LEU A 104 21.30 -10.24 -8.60
N PRO A 105 20.45 -10.01 -9.62
CA PRO A 105 20.90 -9.43 -10.89
C PRO A 105 21.64 -8.10 -10.70
N ASP A 106 22.62 -7.82 -11.56
CA ASP A 106 23.48 -6.62 -11.48
C ASP A 106 22.70 -5.29 -11.41
N VAL A 107 21.52 -5.24 -12.01
CA VAL A 107 20.63 -4.06 -11.96
C VAL A 107 20.27 -3.65 -10.53
N PHE A 108 20.30 -4.58 -9.58
CA PHE A 108 20.01 -4.30 -8.16
C PHE A 108 21.13 -3.50 -7.48
N SER A 109 22.31 -3.41 -8.07
CA SER A 109 23.42 -2.58 -7.56
C SER A 109 23.08 -1.08 -7.49
N VAL A 110 22.01 -0.66 -8.14
CA VAL A 110 21.46 0.71 -8.04
C VAL A 110 20.75 0.96 -6.69
N ILE A 111 20.26 -0.08 -6.00
CA ILE A 111 19.46 0.06 -4.77
C ILE A 111 20.17 0.85 -3.68
N PRO A 112 21.44 0.61 -3.32
CA PRO A 112 22.14 1.40 -2.31
C PRO A 112 22.21 2.90 -2.68
N LYS A 113 22.44 3.22 -3.95
CA LYS A 113 22.50 4.60 -4.45
C LYS A 113 21.15 5.30 -4.32
N VAL A 114 20.07 4.60 -4.70
CA VAL A 114 18.69 5.07 -4.55
C VAL A 114 18.34 5.25 -3.08
N ALA A 115 18.73 4.31 -2.21
CA ALA A 115 18.50 4.38 -0.77
C ALA A 115 19.17 5.60 -0.13
N VAL A 116 20.44 5.86 -0.47
CA VAL A 116 21.16 7.05 0.01
C VAL A 116 20.48 8.33 -0.49
N GLY A 117 20.15 8.41 -1.79
CA GLY A 117 19.43 9.54 -2.34
C GLY A 117 18.07 9.78 -1.66
N ALA A 118 17.30 8.72 -1.46
CA ALA A 118 16.01 8.79 -0.76
C ALA A 118 16.17 9.21 0.72
N ALA A 119 17.21 8.74 1.41
CA ALA A 119 17.50 9.17 2.78
C ALA A 119 17.79 10.66 2.85
N LEU A 120 18.60 11.20 1.93
CA LEU A 120 18.87 12.64 1.83
C LEU A 120 17.57 13.43 1.54
N VAL A 121 16.76 12.97 0.59
CA VAL A 121 15.45 13.57 0.29
C VAL A 121 14.54 13.53 1.52
N PHE A 122 14.52 12.43 2.29
CA PHE A 122 13.75 12.33 3.53
C PHE A 122 14.20 13.38 4.56
N ILE A 123 15.51 13.56 4.75
CA ILE A 123 16.05 14.54 5.68
C ILE A 123 15.63 15.97 5.26
N VAL A 124 15.83 16.34 3.99
CA VAL A 124 15.43 17.64 3.46
C VAL A 124 13.93 17.88 3.61
N PHE A 125 13.12 16.86 3.27
CA PHE A 125 11.69 16.87 3.43
C PHE A 125 11.26 17.10 4.89
N ARG A 126 11.89 16.40 5.84
CA ARG A 126 11.63 16.58 7.27
C ARG A 126 11.99 17.97 7.78
N LEU A 127 13.15 18.50 7.36
CA LEU A 127 13.59 19.85 7.72
C LEU A 127 12.64 20.91 7.15
N PHE A 128 12.13 20.71 5.92
CA PHE A 128 11.13 21.58 5.31
C PHE A 128 9.83 21.63 6.11
N PHE A 129 9.25 20.46 6.43
CA PHE A 129 7.99 20.39 7.16
C PHE A 129 8.11 20.77 8.65
N ARG A 130 9.32 20.72 9.22
CA ARG A 130 9.61 21.28 10.56
C ARG A 130 9.76 22.80 10.56
N GLY A 131 9.83 23.43 9.40
CA GLY A 131 10.02 24.87 9.27
C GLY A 131 11.47 25.33 9.40
N THR A 132 12.44 24.40 9.49
CA THR A 132 13.87 24.71 9.55
C THR A 132 14.40 25.20 8.20
N LEU A 133 13.93 24.55 7.10
CA LEU A 133 14.20 25.00 5.74
C LEU A 133 13.03 25.84 5.24
N PHE A 134 13.33 27.00 4.65
CA PHE A 134 12.35 27.92 4.06
C PHE A 134 11.22 28.28 5.04
N PRO A 135 11.51 28.93 6.19
CA PRO A 135 10.53 29.20 7.25
C PRO A 135 9.30 29.98 6.77
N ASN A 136 9.44 30.83 5.77
CA ASN A 136 8.39 31.68 5.20
C ASN A 136 7.63 31.04 4.02
N SER A 137 7.82 29.73 3.77
CA SER A 137 7.17 29.06 2.64
C SER A 137 5.68 28.84 2.91
N THR A 138 4.83 29.41 2.07
CA THR A 138 3.37 29.20 2.08
C THR A 138 2.97 27.83 1.50
N VAL A 139 3.87 27.17 0.77
CA VAL A 139 3.62 25.84 0.19
C VAL A 139 3.38 24.80 1.29
N ARG A 140 4.14 24.89 2.38
CA ARG A 140 4.00 24.00 3.54
C ARG A 140 2.59 24.06 4.14
N ASP A 141 1.95 25.24 4.10
CA ASP A 141 0.68 25.48 4.79
C ASP A 141 -0.54 25.01 4.00
N LYS A 142 -0.34 24.56 2.76
CA LYS A 142 -1.43 24.01 1.94
C LYS A 142 -2.08 22.80 2.62
N PRO A 143 -3.43 22.66 2.56
CA PRO A 143 -4.18 21.58 3.19
C PRO A 143 -3.72 20.18 2.79
N VAL A 144 -3.24 20.01 1.54
CA VAL A 144 -2.71 18.76 1.01
C VAL A 144 -1.48 18.23 1.78
N PHE A 145 -0.81 19.07 2.56
CA PHE A 145 0.34 18.70 3.40
C PHE A 145 0.00 18.60 4.89
N HIS A 146 -1.28 18.59 5.25
CA HIS A 146 -1.75 18.53 6.63
C HIS A 146 -1.09 17.38 7.44
N ALA A 147 -1.17 16.14 6.96
CA ALA A 147 -0.57 14.99 7.61
C ALA A 147 0.96 15.11 7.77
N PHE A 148 1.64 15.63 6.76
CA PHE A 148 3.10 15.79 6.78
C PHE A 148 3.59 16.84 7.80
N ARG A 149 2.81 17.91 8.01
CA ARG A 149 3.10 18.92 9.04
C ARG A 149 2.96 18.35 10.45
N GLN A 150 1.93 17.51 10.67
CA GLN A 150 1.67 16.90 11.97
C GLN A 150 2.54 15.67 12.24
N ALA A 151 3.09 15.06 11.17
CA ALA A 151 3.85 13.83 11.29
C ALA A 151 5.12 14.01 12.13
N ARG A 152 5.26 13.18 13.16
CA ARG A 152 6.51 13.00 13.91
C ARG A 152 7.38 11.96 13.19
N THR A 153 8.69 12.01 13.38
CA THR A 153 9.62 11.08 12.70
C THR A 153 9.29 9.62 12.98
N TRP A 154 8.86 9.29 14.20
CA TRP A 154 8.50 7.94 14.57
C TRP A 154 7.25 7.40 13.85
N HIS A 155 6.33 8.28 13.36
CA HIS A 155 5.17 7.84 12.57
C HIS A 155 5.60 7.11 11.29
N PHE A 156 6.64 7.60 10.63
CA PHE A 156 7.19 6.94 9.42
C PHE A 156 7.73 5.56 9.75
N GLY A 157 8.54 5.43 10.81
CA GLY A 157 9.07 4.15 11.26
C GLY A 157 7.95 3.17 11.69
N MET A 158 6.91 3.67 12.36
CA MET A 158 5.77 2.85 12.77
C MET A 158 5.02 2.27 11.56
N ILE A 159 4.81 3.03 10.49
CA ILE A 159 4.15 2.51 9.29
C ILE A 159 5.00 1.43 8.63
N ILE A 160 6.34 1.62 8.55
CA ILE A 160 7.25 0.59 8.05
C ILE A 160 7.10 -0.69 8.87
N LEU A 161 7.12 -0.57 10.21
CA LEU A 161 6.99 -1.71 11.11
C LEU A 161 5.63 -2.42 10.97
N LEU A 162 4.53 -1.66 10.92
CA LEU A 162 3.18 -2.22 10.78
C LEU A 162 2.97 -2.97 9.45
N ARG A 163 3.61 -2.52 8.36
CA ARG A 163 3.52 -3.19 7.05
C ARG A 163 4.45 -4.40 6.92
N SER A 164 5.53 -4.47 7.69
CA SER A 164 6.55 -5.52 7.57
C SER A 164 6.00 -6.94 7.68
N PRO A 165 5.05 -7.29 8.57
CA PRO A 165 4.50 -8.64 8.61
C PRO A 165 3.82 -9.07 7.31
N ALA A 166 3.19 -8.17 6.59
CA ALA A 166 2.56 -8.48 5.29
C ALA A 166 3.61 -8.86 4.23
N LEU A 167 4.73 -8.12 4.15
CA LEU A 167 5.81 -8.44 3.23
C LEU A 167 6.51 -9.75 3.59
N LEU A 168 6.83 -9.94 4.87
CA LEU A 168 7.53 -11.16 5.32
C LEU A 168 6.65 -12.40 5.09
N SER A 169 5.34 -12.29 5.31
CA SER A 169 4.41 -13.36 4.96
C SER A 169 4.35 -13.58 3.45
N ALA A 170 4.38 -12.52 2.65
CA ALA A 170 4.44 -12.61 1.19
C ALA A 170 5.71 -13.31 0.71
N VAL A 171 6.88 -12.98 1.29
CA VAL A 171 8.15 -13.66 0.99
C VAL A 171 8.00 -15.16 1.14
N TRP A 172 7.47 -15.62 2.26
CA TRP A 172 7.28 -17.05 2.50
C TRP A 172 6.25 -17.66 1.53
N VAL A 173 5.08 -17.05 1.39
CA VAL A 173 4.00 -17.56 0.52
C VAL A 173 4.47 -17.66 -0.94
N TYR A 174 5.18 -16.65 -1.44
CA TYR A 174 5.60 -16.64 -2.83
C TYR A 174 6.79 -17.55 -3.09
N THR A 175 7.70 -17.71 -2.13
CA THR A 175 8.75 -18.75 -2.22
C THR A 175 8.13 -20.14 -2.36
N VAL A 176 7.15 -20.47 -1.52
CA VAL A 176 6.42 -21.73 -1.63
C VAL A 176 5.63 -21.81 -2.93
N ALA A 177 4.97 -20.72 -3.35
CA ALA A 177 4.19 -20.72 -4.59
C ALA A 177 5.06 -20.97 -5.83
N LEU A 178 6.25 -20.38 -5.92
CA LEU A 178 7.16 -20.54 -7.05
C LEU A 178 7.69 -21.99 -7.18
N SER A 179 7.85 -22.71 -6.08
CA SER A 179 8.25 -24.15 -6.14
C SER A 179 7.22 -25.01 -6.89
N TYR A 180 5.92 -24.65 -6.85
CA TYR A 180 4.89 -25.32 -7.66
C TYR A 180 4.99 -25.03 -9.16
N PHE A 181 5.74 -24.00 -9.56
CA PHE A 181 6.05 -23.69 -10.95
C PHE A 181 7.45 -24.20 -11.37
N GLY A 182 8.10 -24.98 -10.51
CA GLY A 182 9.44 -25.51 -10.76
C GLY A 182 10.55 -24.49 -10.64
N VAL A 183 10.31 -23.36 -9.94
CA VAL A 183 11.28 -22.31 -9.70
C VAL A 183 11.64 -22.30 -8.23
N GLU A 184 12.88 -22.70 -7.93
CA GLU A 184 13.41 -22.75 -6.57
C GLU A 184 14.14 -21.45 -6.23
N VAL A 185 13.61 -20.73 -5.26
CA VAL A 185 14.17 -19.47 -4.76
C VAL A 185 14.19 -19.50 -3.24
N GLY A 186 15.30 -19.12 -2.64
CA GLY A 186 15.41 -19.01 -1.19
C GLY A 186 14.60 -17.82 -0.64
N ASN A 187 14.08 -17.92 0.58
CA ASN A 187 13.33 -16.83 1.22
C ASN A 187 14.14 -15.52 1.28
N MET A 188 15.44 -15.58 1.53
CA MET A 188 16.29 -14.39 1.59
C MET A 188 16.48 -13.74 0.22
N GLN A 189 16.58 -14.56 -0.83
CA GLN A 189 16.65 -14.08 -2.21
C GLN A 189 15.30 -13.48 -2.63
N MET A 190 14.19 -14.14 -2.27
CA MET A 190 12.83 -13.61 -2.49
C MET A 190 12.62 -12.25 -1.80
N LEU A 191 13.21 -12.04 -0.62
CA LEU A 191 13.20 -10.75 0.07
C LEU A 191 13.88 -9.65 -0.74
N GLY A 192 14.88 -9.99 -1.55
CA GLY A 192 15.50 -9.05 -2.51
C GLY A 192 14.58 -8.68 -3.67
N TYR A 193 13.88 -9.65 -4.25
CA TYR A 193 13.03 -9.45 -5.42
C TYR A 193 11.68 -8.79 -5.09
N LEU A 194 11.03 -9.24 -4.03
CA LEU A 194 9.62 -8.96 -3.79
C LEU A 194 9.29 -7.46 -3.56
N PRO A 195 10.10 -6.68 -2.82
CA PRO A 195 9.86 -5.25 -2.70
C PRO A 195 9.88 -4.51 -4.03
N ILE A 196 10.73 -4.92 -4.98
CA ILE A 196 10.82 -4.32 -6.31
C ILE A 196 9.56 -4.67 -7.14
N ILE A 197 9.12 -5.92 -7.07
CA ILE A 197 7.88 -6.37 -7.74
C ILE A 197 6.66 -5.62 -7.17
N PHE A 198 6.60 -5.44 -5.85
CA PHE A 198 5.53 -4.66 -5.23
C PHE A 198 5.59 -3.18 -5.61
N PHE A 199 6.78 -2.63 -5.81
CA PHE A 199 6.95 -1.29 -6.35
C PHE A 199 6.33 -1.18 -7.75
N GLY A 200 6.59 -2.19 -8.60
CA GLY A 200 5.94 -2.30 -9.91
C GLY A 200 4.42 -2.44 -9.83
N ALA A 201 3.91 -3.15 -8.82
CA ALA A 201 2.47 -3.29 -8.59
C ALA A 201 1.79 -1.99 -8.13
N ALA A 202 2.53 -1.10 -7.45
CA ALA A 202 2.06 0.22 -7.04
C ALA A 202 2.08 1.25 -8.18
N THR A 203 2.80 0.95 -9.27
CA THR A 203 2.88 1.83 -10.44
C THR A 203 1.55 1.80 -11.20
N PRO A 204 0.97 2.96 -11.57
CA PRO A 204 -0.24 3.02 -12.37
C PRO A 204 -0.08 2.30 -13.70
N GLY A 205 -0.98 1.37 -14.01
CA GLY A 205 -0.99 0.63 -15.26
C GLY A 205 -2.15 -0.37 -15.31
N PRO A 206 -2.64 -0.73 -16.50
CA PRO A 206 -3.72 -1.68 -16.62
C PRO A 206 -3.26 -3.06 -16.14
N MET A 207 -4.10 -3.70 -15.32
CA MET A 207 -3.93 -5.08 -14.84
C MET A 207 -2.55 -5.38 -14.22
N ARG A 208 -1.92 -4.38 -13.61
CA ARG A 208 -0.59 -4.50 -12.97
C ARG A 208 0.50 -5.05 -13.92
N THR A 209 0.46 -4.68 -15.17
CA THR A 209 1.39 -5.17 -16.20
C THR A 209 2.85 -4.98 -15.81
N VAL A 210 3.20 -3.86 -15.17
CA VAL A 210 4.57 -3.59 -14.71
C VAL A 210 5.04 -4.67 -13.74
N ALA A 211 4.21 -5.07 -12.77
CA ALA A 211 4.58 -6.11 -11.80
C ALA A 211 4.70 -7.49 -12.48
N ILE A 212 3.82 -7.82 -13.42
CA ILE A 212 3.91 -9.08 -14.20
C ILE A 212 5.21 -9.09 -15.02
N THR A 213 5.54 -7.98 -15.68
CA THR A 213 6.80 -7.86 -16.42
C THR A 213 8.02 -8.02 -15.52
N LEU A 214 7.98 -7.47 -14.29
CA LEU A 214 9.07 -7.64 -13.33
C LEU A 214 9.24 -9.11 -12.92
N TRP A 215 8.16 -9.88 -12.73
CA TRP A 215 8.28 -11.33 -12.50
C TRP A 215 9.06 -12.01 -13.63
N VAL A 216 8.78 -11.66 -14.88
CA VAL A 216 9.46 -12.23 -16.04
C VAL A 216 10.94 -11.81 -16.11
N VAL A 217 11.21 -10.50 -15.98
CA VAL A 217 12.56 -9.95 -16.16
C VAL A 217 13.51 -10.36 -15.03
N LEU A 218 12.99 -10.51 -13.81
CA LEU A 218 13.82 -10.84 -12.65
C LEU A 218 14.16 -12.34 -12.52
N PHE A 219 13.51 -13.20 -13.32
CA PHE A 219 13.75 -14.65 -13.31
C PHE A 219 14.08 -15.15 -14.73
N PRO A 220 15.27 -14.81 -15.26
CA PRO A 220 15.69 -15.25 -16.60
C PRO A 220 15.75 -16.77 -16.69
N GLY A 221 15.28 -17.32 -17.80
CA GLY A 221 15.17 -18.77 -18.03
C GLY A 221 13.85 -19.40 -17.52
N TYR A 222 12.99 -18.60 -16.87
CA TYR A 222 11.68 -19.05 -16.38
C TYR A 222 10.53 -18.16 -16.89
N GLU A 223 10.72 -17.50 -18.03
CA GLU A 223 9.83 -16.45 -18.55
C GLU A 223 8.37 -16.93 -18.67
N GLY A 224 8.17 -18.16 -19.17
CA GLY A 224 6.83 -18.76 -19.31
C GLY A 224 6.17 -19.01 -17.96
N GLN A 225 6.91 -19.61 -17.01
CA GLN A 225 6.43 -19.90 -15.66
C GLN A 225 6.12 -18.60 -14.91
N MET A 226 6.99 -17.61 -15.03
CA MET A 226 6.83 -16.32 -14.35
C MET A 226 5.69 -15.49 -14.93
N THR A 227 5.47 -15.56 -16.25
CA THR A 227 4.29 -14.95 -16.87
C THR A 227 3.01 -15.57 -16.33
N ALA A 228 2.92 -16.90 -16.30
CA ALA A 228 1.76 -17.62 -15.77
C ALA A 228 1.55 -17.34 -14.29
N PHE A 229 2.62 -17.42 -13.48
CA PHE A 229 2.58 -17.12 -12.05
C PHE A 229 2.13 -15.69 -11.78
N GLY A 230 2.78 -14.71 -12.38
CA GLY A 230 2.48 -13.29 -12.19
C GLY A 230 1.04 -12.97 -12.58
N PHE A 231 0.57 -13.52 -13.71
CA PHE A 231 -0.81 -13.34 -14.15
C PHE A 231 -1.82 -13.94 -13.14
N VAL A 232 -1.63 -15.18 -12.73
CA VAL A 232 -2.55 -15.86 -11.80
C VAL A 232 -2.53 -15.18 -10.43
N GLN A 233 -1.35 -14.87 -9.89
CA GLN A 233 -1.18 -14.26 -8.58
C GLN A 233 -1.82 -12.88 -8.51
N HIS A 234 -1.55 -11.99 -9.49
CA HIS A 234 -2.09 -10.64 -9.49
C HIS A 234 -3.62 -10.63 -9.71
N ASN A 235 -4.14 -11.48 -10.59
CA ASN A 235 -5.58 -11.61 -10.78
C ASN A 235 -6.27 -12.19 -9.55
N PHE A 236 -5.69 -13.23 -8.92
CA PHE A 236 -6.21 -13.75 -7.66
C PHE A 236 -6.35 -12.65 -6.61
N PHE A 237 -5.30 -11.83 -6.44
CA PHE A 237 -5.31 -10.76 -5.46
C PHE A 237 -6.39 -9.69 -5.76
N ILE A 238 -6.57 -9.34 -7.03
CA ILE A 238 -7.63 -8.42 -7.47
C ILE A 238 -9.01 -9.00 -7.15
N PHE A 239 -9.28 -10.23 -7.55
CA PHE A 239 -10.58 -10.86 -7.34
C PHE A 239 -10.87 -11.10 -5.85
N PHE A 240 -9.87 -11.50 -5.08
CA PHE A 240 -10.02 -11.68 -3.64
C PHE A 240 -10.35 -10.36 -2.95
N ASN A 241 -9.66 -9.29 -3.29
CA ASN A 241 -9.94 -7.96 -2.77
C ASN A 241 -11.34 -7.46 -3.18
N ALA A 242 -11.77 -7.76 -4.42
CA ALA A 242 -13.12 -7.47 -4.86
C ALA A 242 -14.17 -8.23 -4.05
N ALA A 243 -13.93 -9.52 -3.76
CA ALA A 243 -14.82 -10.32 -2.93
C ALA A 243 -14.94 -9.77 -1.50
N ILE A 244 -13.81 -9.38 -0.88
CA ILE A 244 -13.84 -8.64 0.41
C ILE A 244 -14.68 -7.37 0.26
N GLY A 245 -14.48 -6.61 -0.81
CA GLY A 245 -15.21 -5.38 -1.06
C GLY A 245 -16.72 -5.59 -1.15
N LEU A 246 -17.17 -6.64 -1.83
CA LEU A 246 -18.59 -6.98 -1.92
C LEU A 246 -19.22 -7.30 -0.57
N VAL A 247 -18.49 -7.99 0.32
CA VAL A 247 -18.96 -8.28 1.69
C VAL A 247 -19.26 -6.98 2.45
N PHE A 248 -18.43 -5.97 2.28
CA PHE A 248 -18.58 -4.69 2.98
C PHE A 248 -19.43 -3.64 2.26
N LEU A 249 -19.77 -3.87 0.98
CA LEU A 249 -20.46 -2.88 0.15
C LEU A 249 -21.82 -2.47 0.73
N ASN A 250 -22.62 -3.43 1.18
CA ASN A 250 -23.94 -3.15 1.75
C ASN A 250 -23.87 -2.32 3.03
N ARG A 251 -22.85 -2.54 3.85
CA ARG A 251 -22.62 -1.75 5.06
C ARG A 251 -22.15 -0.34 4.69
N ALA A 252 -21.21 -0.22 3.76
CA ALA A 252 -20.71 1.06 3.29
C ALA A 252 -21.83 1.91 2.66
N ASN A 253 -22.70 1.31 1.84
CA ASN A 253 -23.83 2.01 1.23
C ASN A 253 -24.84 2.51 2.28
N ARG A 254 -25.19 1.71 3.27
CA ARG A 254 -26.08 2.14 4.35
C ARG A 254 -25.48 3.29 5.16
N GLU A 255 -24.18 3.26 5.43
CA GLU A 255 -23.50 4.33 6.17
C GLU A 255 -23.35 5.62 5.35
N LEU A 256 -23.24 5.53 4.01
CA LEU A 256 -23.08 6.71 3.13
C LEU A 256 -24.40 7.34 2.70
N PHE A 257 -25.43 6.54 2.48
CA PHE A 257 -26.69 6.99 1.85
C PHE A 257 -27.90 6.87 2.78
N GLY A 258 -27.89 6.01 3.79
CA GLY A 258 -29.00 5.84 4.72
C GLY A 258 -29.29 7.05 5.61
N GLN A 259 -28.34 7.97 5.76
CA GLN A 259 -28.57 9.23 6.50
C GLN A 259 -29.33 10.27 5.65
N SER A 260 -29.26 10.17 4.33
CA SER A 260 -29.98 11.11 3.43
C SER A 260 -31.49 10.89 3.45
N GLU A 261 -31.95 9.66 3.65
CA GLU A 261 -33.40 9.34 3.72
C GLU A 261 -34.02 9.76 5.05
N GLN A 262 -33.25 9.78 6.15
CA GLN A 262 -33.76 10.26 7.44
C GLN A 262 -33.89 11.78 7.53
N GLN A 263 -33.06 12.53 6.78
CA GLN A 263 -33.16 13.99 6.75
C GLN A 263 -34.32 14.46 5.84
N SER A 264 -34.58 13.78 4.72
CA SER A 264 -35.70 14.10 3.86
C SER A 264 -37.06 13.71 4.43
N GLY A 265 -37.13 12.74 5.35
CA GLY A 265 -38.36 12.33 6.05
C GLY A 265 -38.71 13.19 7.28
N SER A 266 -37.80 14.06 7.74
CA SER A 266 -38.06 14.96 8.88
C SER A 266 -38.50 16.38 8.44
N GLU A 267 -38.42 16.69 7.15
CA GLU A 267 -38.86 17.98 6.56
C GLU A 267 -40.21 17.87 5.84
N ALA A 268 -40.86 16.72 5.83
CA ALA A 268 -42.21 16.50 5.32
C ALA A 268 -43.20 16.28 6.47
#